data_e07e69f29acf1b8b88c64d19275b6121
#
_entry.id   e07e69f29acf1b8b88c64d19275b6121
#
_cell.length_a   1.000
_cell.length_b   1.000
_cell.length_c   1.000
_cell.angle_alpha   90.00
_cell.angle_beta   90.00
_cell.angle_gamma   90.00
#
_symmetry.space_group_name_H-M   'P 1'
#
loop_
_entity.id
_entity.type
_entity.pdbx_description
1 polymer ?
#
loop_
_entity_poly.entity_id
_entity_poly.type
_entity_poly.pdbx_seq_one_letter_code
_entity_poly.pdbx_strand_id
1 'polypeptide(L)'
;MKHDLAASISGITAKRRIALLCFFLIAGTALSQNGQSVAANQRQPKVTVPVLLVSDIHFEPFWDPAKVPQLAAAPVSEWNLILSAPSSPDQQQRFASLQQACHARGADTSFALFDSSVKAMRSHAAGAKFVAMSGDLISHAFQCKFTTLFPDSTTAAYTAFVEKTLDYVINELDKSFPNLPVYVAMGNNDSDCGDYRLDAHSDFLRVTGKEVTRNFPASERPAAEESFAAGGYYSVTLPAPIENTRLLVLNDIFMSSNYATCAGKPDPGAAESQLIWLRQQLAEARANKQKIWVMGHIPPGVDLYSTASRMVDVCGGRSPVMFLASEKLADVLAEYGDVVELAIFAHTHMDELRLLKPETTAVKSVAVKLIPSISPIHGNHPSITVAQIDPSTAALVDYKVFAASNQTGVDATWSEEYDFARSFHQTGFTSSSASQLIAGFAADPGARTQASQSYIGNFSVGYASPLLRLAWPEYVCTLTNYTAESFRSCACPSGP
;
A
#
# COMPACT_ATOMS: atom_id res chain seq x y z
N MET A 1 -18.41 -51.01 -2.53
CA MET A 1 -19.71 -51.10 -3.17
C MET A 1 -19.73 -49.92 -4.14
N LYS A 2 -19.25 -50.09 -5.32
CA LYS A 2 -19.74 -50.47 -6.65
C LYS A 2 -21.17 -49.97 -6.88
N HIS A 3 -21.36 -49.01 -7.77
CA HIS A 3 -22.01 -49.23 -9.04
C HIS A 3 -21.87 -48.01 -9.95
N ASP A 4 -21.28 -48.30 -11.10
CA ASP A 4 -21.36 -47.60 -12.37
C ASP A 4 -22.80 -47.49 -12.88
N LEU A 5 -23.02 -46.56 -13.79
CA LEU A 5 -23.72 -46.80 -15.03
C LEU A 5 -23.50 -45.64 -16.04
N ALA A 6 -22.82 -46.00 -17.10
CA ALA A 6 -22.74 -45.27 -18.36
C ALA A 6 -23.83 -45.77 -19.30
N ALA A 7 -24.17 -44.97 -20.30
CA ALA A 7 -24.57 -45.27 -21.70
C ALA A 7 -25.35 -44.11 -22.27
N SER A 8 -24.88 -43.40 -23.29
CA SER A 8 -24.73 -43.75 -24.70
C SER A 8 -26.03 -43.62 -25.50
N ILE A 9 -25.97 -42.94 -26.64
CA ILE A 9 -26.49 -43.15 -28.00
C ILE A 9 -26.59 -41.77 -28.67
N SER A 10 -25.75 -41.33 -29.58
CA SER A 10 -25.49 -41.65 -30.99
C SER A 10 -26.60 -41.31 -31.97
N GLY A 11 -26.23 -40.61 -33.03
CA GLY A 11 -26.83 -40.75 -34.34
C GLY A 11 -26.98 -39.45 -35.12
N ILE A 12 -26.01 -39.08 -36.04
CA ILE A 12 -26.10 -39.28 -37.51
C ILE A 12 -27.08 -38.32 -38.17
N THR A 13 -26.75 -37.51 -39.14
CA THR A 13 -26.16 -37.58 -40.48
C THR A 13 -26.05 -36.18 -41.13
N ALA A 14 -25.02 -35.84 -41.69
CA ALA A 14 -24.49 -35.47 -42.97
C ALA A 14 -25.50 -35.25 -44.15
N LYS A 15 -25.29 -34.17 -44.91
CA LYS A 15 -25.10 -34.02 -46.38
C LYS A 15 -25.53 -32.65 -46.89
N ARG A 16 -24.77 -31.97 -47.55
CA ARG A 16 -24.25 -31.80 -48.94
C ARG A 16 -24.58 -30.40 -49.49
N ARG A 17 -23.51 -29.72 -49.88
CA ARG A 17 -23.20 -28.98 -51.09
C ARG A 17 -24.33 -28.30 -51.85
N ILE A 18 -24.10 -27.01 -52.28
CA ILE A 18 -24.00 -26.60 -53.70
C ILE A 18 -23.44 -25.18 -53.73
N ALA A 19 -22.43 -25.00 -54.57
CA ALA A 19 -21.84 -23.75 -54.99
C ALA A 19 -22.70 -23.13 -56.10
N LEU A 20 -22.82 -21.79 -56.11
CA LEU A 20 -23.18 -21.09 -57.35
C LEU A 20 -22.34 -19.80 -57.42
N LEU A 21 -21.45 -19.79 -58.41
CA LEU A 21 -20.81 -18.60 -58.96
C LEU A 21 -21.85 -17.79 -59.72
N CYS A 22 -21.95 -16.49 -59.50
CA CYS A 22 -22.46 -15.54 -60.49
C CYS A 22 -21.48 -14.38 -60.59
N PHE A 23 -20.80 -14.32 -61.74
CA PHE A 23 -20.08 -13.16 -62.24
C PHE A 23 -21.13 -12.12 -62.69
N PHE A 24 -21.02 -10.89 -62.23
CA PHE A 24 -21.50 -9.71 -62.91
C PHE A 24 -20.43 -8.64 -62.95
N LEU A 25 -19.94 -8.45 -64.17
CA LEU A 25 -19.17 -7.26 -64.59
C LEU A 25 -20.17 -6.10 -64.72
N ILE A 26 -19.96 -5.01 -64.01
CA ILE A 26 -20.49 -3.70 -64.39
C ILE A 26 -19.37 -2.68 -64.33
N ALA A 27 -19.20 -2.00 -65.45
CA ALA A 27 -18.18 -1.00 -65.74
C ALA A 27 -18.40 0.30 -64.96
N GLY A 28 -17.32 0.97 -64.74
CA GLY A 28 -17.00 2.13 -63.97
C GLY A 28 -17.84 3.38 -64.10
N THR A 29 -17.77 4.17 -63.05
CA THR A 29 -17.68 5.62 -63.11
C THR A 29 -16.73 6.05 -61.97
N ALA A 30 -15.60 6.65 -62.32
CA ALA A 30 -14.69 7.27 -61.40
C ALA A 30 -15.35 8.54 -60.81
N LEU A 31 -15.75 8.48 -59.54
CA LEU A 31 -15.98 9.67 -58.74
C LEU A 31 -14.77 9.79 -57.78
N SER A 32 -13.93 10.79 -58.03
CA SER A 32 -12.88 11.21 -57.15
C SER A 32 -13.48 11.71 -55.83
N GLN A 33 -13.52 10.86 -54.81
CA GLN A 33 -13.73 11.31 -53.45
C GLN A 33 -12.42 11.70 -52.87
N ASN A 34 -12.23 12.98 -52.57
CA ASN A 34 -11.21 13.52 -51.71
C ASN A 34 -11.37 12.84 -50.33
N GLY A 35 -10.68 11.73 -50.16
CA GLY A 35 -10.50 11.09 -48.85
C GLY A 35 -9.54 11.94 -48.05
N GLN A 36 -10.04 12.86 -47.25
CA GLN A 36 -9.28 13.33 -46.11
C GLN A 36 -9.01 12.11 -45.22
N SER A 37 -7.79 11.59 -45.33
CA SER A 37 -7.29 10.64 -44.33
C SER A 37 -7.27 11.37 -42.98
N VAL A 38 -8.26 11.04 -42.12
CA VAL A 38 -8.15 11.32 -40.70
C VAL A 38 -6.95 10.52 -40.24
N ALA A 39 -5.80 11.16 -40.18
CA ALA A 39 -4.62 10.62 -39.56
C ALA A 39 -5.05 10.29 -38.11
N ALA A 40 -5.21 9.01 -37.86
CA ALA A 40 -5.31 8.52 -36.49
C ALA A 40 -4.04 9.04 -35.78
N ASN A 41 -4.24 9.99 -34.89
CA ASN A 41 -3.20 10.59 -34.09
C ASN A 41 -2.66 9.43 -33.21
N GLN A 42 -1.71 8.67 -33.72
CA GLN A 42 -0.96 7.68 -32.94
C GLN A 42 -0.23 8.50 -31.89
N ARG A 43 -0.85 8.63 -30.70
CA ARG A 43 -0.16 9.15 -29.52
C ARG A 43 1.08 8.30 -29.36
N GLN A 44 2.24 8.92 -29.53
CA GLN A 44 3.51 8.27 -29.19
C GLN A 44 3.38 7.71 -27.77
N PRO A 45 3.84 6.48 -27.53
CA PRO A 45 3.80 5.92 -26.19
C PRO A 45 4.50 6.90 -25.24
N LYS A 46 3.81 7.33 -24.18
CA LYS A 46 4.40 8.19 -23.16
C LYS A 46 5.61 7.47 -22.58
N VAL A 47 6.74 8.14 -22.54
CA VAL A 47 7.90 7.63 -21.82
C VAL A 47 7.55 7.61 -20.35
N THR A 48 7.57 6.45 -19.74
CA THR A 48 7.34 6.28 -18.31
C THR A 48 8.58 5.75 -17.61
N VAL A 49 8.69 5.95 -16.31
CA VAL A 49 9.76 5.38 -15.49
C VAL A 49 9.14 4.52 -14.38
N PRO A 50 9.71 3.35 -14.12
CA PRO A 50 9.22 2.51 -13.03
C PRO A 50 9.66 3.04 -11.66
N VAL A 51 8.82 2.83 -10.65
CA VAL A 51 9.12 2.97 -9.23
C VAL A 51 8.54 1.79 -8.48
N LEU A 52 9.15 1.42 -7.37
CA LEU A 52 8.69 0.32 -6.52
C LEU A 52 7.97 0.88 -5.31
N LEU A 53 6.74 0.41 -5.08
CA LEU A 53 5.94 0.74 -3.91
C LEU A 53 5.75 -0.54 -3.09
N VAL A 54 6.10 -0.45 -1.80
CA VAL A 54 6.10 -1.58 -0.85
C VAL A 54 5.50 -1.12 0.46
N SER A 55 4.86 -2.01 1.18
CA SER A 55 4.34 -1.70 2.51
C SER A 55 4.19 -2.93 3.40
N ASP A 56 3.99 -2.69 4.70
CA ASP A 56 3.58 -3.67 5.69
C ASP A 56 4.42 -4.96 5.55
N ILE A 57 5.76 -4.79 5.61
CA ILE A 57 6.69 -5.92 5.59
C ILE A 57 6.47 -6.77 6.83
N HIS A 58 6.33 -6.15 8.00
CA HIS A 58 6.18 -6.85 9.27
C HIS A 58 7.18 -7.99 9.42
N PHE A 59 8.47 -7.68 9.29
CA PHE A 59 9.52 -8.68 9.43
C PHE A 59 9.45 -9.34 10.81
N GLU A 60 9.42 -10.69 10.85
CA GLU A 60 9.22 -11.51 12.04
C GLU A 60 10.54 -12.16 12.51
N PRO A 61 11.36 -11.46 13.31
CA PRO A 61 12.60 -12.03 13.81
C PRO A 61 12.36 -13.16 14.82
N PHE A 62 11.14 -13.25 15.37
CA PHE A 62 10.73 -14.27 16.33
C PHE A 62 10.24 -15.57 15.68
N TRP A 63 10.29 -15.68 14.34
CA TRP A 63 9.85 -16.88 13.62
C TRP A 63 10.50 -18.17 14.14
N ASP A 64 11.78 -18.09 14.52
CA ASP A 64 12.51 -19.14 15.25
C ASP A 64 12.94 -18.57 16.62
N PRO A 65 12.15 -18.76 17.68
CA PRO A 65 12.45 -18.18 19.00
C PRO A 65 13.80 -18.58 19.58
N ALA A 66 14.36 -19.72 19.16
CA ALA A 66 15.67 -20.17 19.63
C ALA A 66 16.83 -19.35 19.04
N LYS A 67 16.62 -18.66 17.90
CA LYS A 67 17.60 -17.78 17.27
C LYS A 67 17.60 -16.35 17.84
N VAL A 68 16.51 -15.93 18.49
CA VAL A 68 16.34 -14.53 18.94
C VAL A 68 17.44 -14.07 19.89
N PRO A 69 17.94 -14.88 20.85
CA PRO A 69 19.08 -14.48 21.68
C PRO A 69 20.35 -14.19 20.88
N GLN A 70 20.58 -14.93 19.78
CA GLN A 70 21.71 -14.70 18.89
C GLN A 70 21.54 -13.40 18.10
N LEU A 71 20.32 -13.16 17.56
CA LEU A 71 20.01 -11.91 16.86
C LEU A 71 20.15 -10.69 17.78
N ALA A 72 19.69 -10.79 19.02
CA ALA A 72 19.83 -9.71 20.00
C ALA A 72 21.30 -9.38 20.32
N ALA A 73 22.17 -10.40 20.41
CA ALA A 73 23.58 -10.25 20.71
C ALA A 73 24.43 -9.82 19.50
N ALA A 74 24.15 -10.36 18.32
CA ALA A 74 24.94 -10.16 17.10
C ALA A 74 24.75 -8.75 16.49
N PRO A 75 25.75 -8.23 15.75
CA PRO A 75 25.55 -7.07 14.88
C PRO A 75 24.62 -7.43 13.71
N VAL A 76 23.91 -6.44 13.17
CA VAL A 76 22.95 -6.62 12.06
C VAL A 76 23.59 -7.27 10.82
N SER A 77 24.88 -7.03 10.59
CA SER A 77 25.62 -7.64 9.47
C SER A 77 25.69 -9.17 9.51
N GLU A 78 25.47 -9.79 10.67
CA GLU A 78 25.49 -11.25 10.86
C GLU A 78 24.09 -11.86 10.82
N TRP A 79 23.01 -11.05 10.78
CA TRP A 79 21.64 -11.55 10.85
C TRP A 79 21.29 -12.48 9.71
N ASN A 80 21.72 -12.21 8.50
CA ASN A 80 21.48 -13.11 7.36
C ASN A 80 22.05 -14.52 7.59
N LEU A 81 23.22 -14.63 8.19
CA LEU A 81 23.84 -15.91 8.52
C LEU A 81 23.04 -16.68 9.58
N ILE A 82 22.57 -15.97 10.63
CA ILE A 82 21.78 -16.56 11.71
C ILE A 82 20.39 -16.98 11.19
N LEU A 83 19.72 -16.10 10.44
CA LEU A 83 18.36 -16.34 9.94
C LEU A 83 18.32 -17.46 8.90
N SER A 84 19.30 -17.53 7.99
CA SER A 84 19.39 -18.56 6.96
C SER A 84 19.86 -19.93 7.47
N ALA A 85 20.38 -20.02 8.68
CA ALA A 85 20.72 -21.32 9.27
C ALA A 85 19.48 -22.23 9.41
N PRO A 86 19.61 -23.56 9.40
CA PRO A 86 18.51 -24.47 9.58
C PRO A 86 17.61 -24.09 10.77
N SER A 87 16.32 -24.28 10.64
CA SER A 87 15.37 -24.05 11.73
C SER A 87 15.65 -24.99 12.91
N SER A 88 15.39 -24.49 14.11
CA SER A 88 15.45 -25.28 15.34
C SER A 88 14.47 -26.46 15.29
N PRO A 89 14.77 -27.63 15.85
CA PRO A 89 13.90 -28.80 15.76
C PRO A 89 12.48 -28.58 16.28
N ASP A 90 12.31 -27.67 17.25
CA ASP A 90 11.04 -27.34 17.91
C ASP A 90 10.50 -25.93 17.51
N GLN A 91 10.99 -25.37 16.42
CA GLN A 91 10.67 -24.00 15.95
C GLN A 91 9.18 -23.75 15.90
N GLN A 92 8.40 -24.59 15.24
CA GLN A 92 6.96 -24.40 15.07
C GLN A 92 6.21 -24.40 16.42
N GLN A 93 6.58 -25.33 17.31
CA GLN A 93 5.95 -25.42 18.62
C GLN A 93 6.29 -24.18 19.49
N ARG A 94 7.56 -23.74 19.48
CA ARG A 94 7.98 -22.54 20.23
C ARG A 94 7.31 -21.29 19.69
N PHE A 95 7.25 -21.14 18.37
CA PHE A 95 6.59 -19.98 17.76
C PHE A 95 5.08 -19.96 18.07
N ALA A 96 4.40 -21.10 17.95
CA ALA A 96 2.98 -21.21 18.31
C ALA A 96 2.73 -20.87 19.80
N SER A 97 3.60 -21.34 20.70
CA SER A 97 3.53 -21.01 22.12
C SER A 97 3.72 -19.51 22.39
N LEU A 98 4.67 -18.89 21.70
CA LEU A 98 4.93 -17.44 21.79
C LEU A 98 3.75 -16.62 21.27
N GLN A 99 3.18 -17.02 20.13
CA GLN A 99 1.97 -16.37 19.58
C GLN A 99 0.78 -16.49 20.56
N GLN A 100 0.59 -17.67 21.15
CA GLN A 100 -0.47 -17.87 22.13
C GLN A 100 -0.28 -16.99 23.36
N ALA A 101 0.94 -16.89 23.88
CA ALA A 101 1.27 -16.04 25.03
C ALA A 101 0.98 -14.55 24.75
N CYS A 102 1.20 -14.11 23.50
CA CYS A 102 0.97 -12.73 23.08
C CYS A 102 -0.39 -12.48 22.43
N HIS A 103 -1.31 -13.45 22.46
CA HIS A 103 -2.60 -13.36 21.76
C HIS A 103 -2.48 -12.93 20.30
N ALA A 104 -1.32 -13.20 19.68
CA ALA A 104 -1.05 -12.88 18.30
C ALA A 104 -1.83 -13.82 17.36
N ARG A 105 -2.33 -13.27 16.25
CA ARG A 105 -3.10 -14.02 15.25
C ARG A 105 -2.37 -13.97 13.91
N GLY A 106 -2.39 -15.09 13.20
CA GLY A 106 -1.74 -15.18 11.90
C GLY A 106 -0.22 -15.25 12.01
N ALA A 107 0.44 -15.15 10.90
CA ALA A 107 1.91 -15.13 10.82
C ALA A 107 2.36 -13.94 9.97
N ASP A 108 3.31 -13.20 10.47
CA ASP A 108 3.98 -12.13 9.76
C ASP A 108 5.09 -12.67 8.83
N THR A 109 5.87 -11.79 8.25
CA THR A 109 6.86 -12.10 7.23
C THR A 109 8.08 -12.81 7.83
N SER A 110 8.15 -14.12 7.63
CA SER A 110 9.34 -14.91 7.96
C SER A 110 10.56 -14.48 7.14
N PHE A 111 11.77 -14.88 7.56
CA PHE A 111 12.98 -14.64 6.78
C PHE A 111 12.88 -15.19 5.34
N ALA A 112 12.31 -16.39 5.17
CA ALA A 112 12.15 -16.99 3.83
C ALA A 112 11.24 -16.17 2.94
N LEU A 113 10.13 -15.63 3.48
CA LEU A 113 9.24 -14.75 2.74
C LEU A 113 9.90 -13.41 2.43
N PHE A 114 10.60 -12.81 3.40
CA PHE A 114 11.32 -11.55 3.20
C PHE A 114 12.37 -11.66 2.10
N ASP A 115 13.23 -12.68 2.15
CA ASP A 115 14.26 -12.94 1.14
C ASP A 115 13.65 -13.19 -0.25
N SER A 116 12.55 -13.95 -0.32
CA SER A 116 11.79 -14.18 -1.56
C SER A 116 11.20 -12.88 -2.10
N SER A 117 10.62 -12.03 -1.24
CA SER A 117 10.04 -10.74 -1.65
C SER A 117 11.08 -9.77 -2.17
N VAL A 118 12.24 -9.68 -1.51
CA VAL A 118 13.37 -8.84 -1.95
C VAL A 118 13.89 -9.28 -3.33
N LYS A 119 14.00 -10.60 -3.57
CA LYS A 119 14.36 -11.14 -4.89
C LYS A 119 13.33 -10.77 -5.96
N ALA A 120 12.04 -10.85 -5.62
CA ALA A 120 10.96 -10.45 -6.52
C ALA A 120 10.99 -8.94 -6.84
N MET A 121 11.20 -8.10 -5.83
CA MET A 121 11.37 -6.66 -6.00
C MET A 121 12.47 -6.33 -7.01
N ARG A 122 13.65 -6.95 -6.85
CA ARG A 122 14.77 -6.77 -7.79
C ARG A 122 14.45 -7.21 -9.22
N SER A 123 13.72 -8.32 -9.36
CA SER A 123 13.38 -8.89 -10.65
C SER A 123 12.32 -8.05 -11.39
N HIS A 124 11.26 -7.64 -10.69
CA HIS A 124 10.10 -6.99 -11.31
C HIS A 124 10.24 -5.46 -11.40
N ALA A 125 11.03 -4.85 -10.51
CA ALA A 125 11.27 -3.41 -10.50
C ALA A 125 12.59 -3.00 -11.18
N ALA A 126 13.07 -3.78 -12.15
CA ALA A 126 14.27 -3.43 -12.91
C ALA A 126 14.13 -2.06 -13.56
N GLY A 127 15.14 -1.19 -13.33
CA GLY A 127 15.13 0.20 -13.83
C GLY A 127 14.31 1.18 -12.98
N ALA A 128 13.78 0.76 -11.85
CA ALA A 128 13.12 1.65 -10.89
C ALA A 128 14.01 2.86 -10.55
N LYS A 129 13.39 3.98 -10.23
CA LYS A 129 14.09 5.22 -9.88
C LYS A 129 14.20 5.42 -8.37
N PHE A 130 13.27 4.87 -7.61
CA PHE A 130 13.30 4.83 -6.15
C PHE A 130 12.42 3.70 -5.63
N VAL A 131 12.57 3.40 -4.36
CA VAL A 131 11.67 2.54 -3.59
C VAL A 131 10.94 3.40 -2.57
N ALA A 132 9.62 3.28 -2.47
CA ALA A 132 8.79 3.90 -1.45
C ALA A 132 8.23 2.81 -0.55
N MET A 133 8.61 2.85 0.74
CA MET A 133 8.18 1.92 1.79
C MET A 133 7.23 2.64 2.74
N SER A 134 5.96 2.27 2.72
CA SER A 134 4.88 2.99 3.42
C SER A 134 4.61 2.47 4.83
N GLY A 135 5.66 2.11 5.58
CA GLY A 135 5.59 1.79 7.01
C GLY A 135 5.34 0.32 7.34
N ASP A 136 5.31 0.06 8.64
CA ASP A 136 5.16 -1.26 9.28
C ASP A 136 6.23 -2.27 8.84
N LEU A 137 7.48 -1.97 9.24
CA LEU A 137 8.64 -2.81 8.96
C LEU A 137 8.75 -3.98 9.93
N ILE A 138 8.39 -3.78 11.22
CA ILE A 138 8.50 -4.80 12.28
C ILE A 138 7.17 -5.51 12.54
N SER A 139 7.24 -6.76 13.03
CA SER A 139 6.08 -7.64 13.19
C SER A 139 5.09 -7.18 14.25
N HIS A 140 3.86 -7.63 14.13
CA HIS A 140 2.81 -7.42 15.14
C HIS A 140 3.19 -8.03 16.49
N ALA A 141 2.65 -7.44 17.57
CA ALA A 141 2.90 -7.88 18.95
C ALA A 141 4.40 -7.96 19.32
N PHE A 142 5.26 -7.16 18.66
CA PHE A 142 6.72 -7.20 18.79
C PHE A 142 7.18 -7.07 20.24
N GLN A 143 6.64 -6.08 20.98
CA GLN A 143 6.98 -5.87 22.39
C GLN A 143 6.63 -7.09 23.26
N CYS A 144 5.43 -7.66 23.10
CA CYS A 144 5.04 -8.84 23.85
C CYS A 144 5.94 -10.05 23.57
N LYS A 145 6.22 -10.31 22.28
CA LYS A 145 7.09 -11.42 21.88
C LYS A 145 8.48 -11.28 22.47
N PHE A 146 9.06 -10.06 22.42
CA PHE A 146 10.36 -9.79 23.00
C PHE A 146 10.37 -9.99 24.52
N THR A 147 9.46 -9.38 25.25
CA THR A 147 9.40 -9.47 26.71
C THR A 147 9.05 -10.87 27.22
N THR A 148 8.31 -11.67 26.44
CA THR A 148 8.04 -13.08 26.75
C THR A 148 9.33 -13.92 26.65
N LEU A 149 10.18 -13.65 25.69
CA LEU A 149 11.46 -14.35 25.53
C LEU A 149 12.55 -13.83 26.49
N PHE A 150 12.45 -12.58 26.90
CA PHE A 150 13.43 -11.91 27.76
C PHE A 150 12.71 -11.20 28.93
N PRO A 151 12.15 -11.96 29.90
CA PRO A 151 11.31 -11.38 30.96
C PRO A 151 12.08 -10.41 31.88
N ASP A 152 13.39 -10.58 31.99
CA ASP A 152 14.26 -9.73 32.82
C ASP A 152 14.95 -8.62 32.02
N SER A 153 14.54 -8.39 30.76
CA SER A 153 15.15 -7.38 29.89
C SER A 153 14.78 -5.96 30.32
N THR A 154 15.69 -5.04 30.07
CA THR A 154 15.43 -3.60 30.23
C THR A 154 14.72 -3.01 29.02
N THR A 155 14.07 -1.86 29.20
CA THR A 155 13.54 -1.07 28.08
C THR A 155 14.60 -0.77 27.03
N ALA A 156 15.83 -0.43 27.44
CA ALA A 156 16.94 -0.18 26.53
C ALA A 156 17.31 -1.40 25.68
N ALA A 157 17.21 -2.63 26.22
CA ALA A 157 17.46 -3.85 25.47
C ALA A 157 16.34 -4.08 24.40
N TYR A 158 15.10 -3.77 24.75
CA TYR A 158 13.98 -3.81 23.81
C TYR A 158 14.14 -2.77 22.69
N THR A 159 14.39 -1.50 23.04
CA THR A 159 14.65 -0.43 22.06
C THR A 159 15.78 -0.82 21.10
N ALA A 160 16.90 -1.31 21.63
CA ALA A 160 18.02 -1.76 20.79
C ALA A 160 17.65 -2.91 19.85
N PHE A 161 16.76 -3.82 20.23
CA PHE A 161 16.32 -4.90 19.36
C PHE A 161 15.36 -4.40 18.28
N VAL A 162 14.48 -3.43 18.58
CA VAL A 162 13.65 -2.74 17.61
C VAL A 162 14.53 -2.02 16.59
N GLU A 163 15.47 -1.18 17.04
CA GLU A 163 16.40 -0.45 16.17
C GLU A 163 17.19 -1.39 15.25
N LYS A 164 17.72 -2.51 15.78
CA LYS A 164 18.40 -3.53 14.96
C LYS A 164 17.48 -4.15 13.91
N THR A 165 16.20 -4.38 14.24
CA THR A 165 15.25 -4.98 13.30
C THR A 165 14.90 -4.01 12.18
N LEU A 166 14.69 -2.72 12.51
CA LEU A 166 14.48 -1.67 11.52
C LEU A 166 15.71 -1.51 10.61
N ASP A 167 16.92 -1.40 11.21
CA ASP A 167 18.18 -1.33 10.45
C ASP A 167 18.36 -2.54 9.53
N TYR A 168 18.03 -3.75 10.01
CA TYR A 168 18.10 -4.96 9.19
C TYR A 168 17.23 -4.86 7.94
N VAL A 169 15.95 -4.51 8.10
CA VAL A 169 15.01 -4.42 6.97
C VAL A 169 15.43 -3.32 5.98
N ILE A 170 15.75 -2.12 6.47
CA ILE A 170 16.19 -0.99 5.65
C ILE A 170 17.50 -1.33 4.92
N ASN A 171 18.46 -1.93 5.61
CA ASN A 171 19.76 -2.27 5.05
C ASN A 171 19.68 -3.36 3.96
N GLU A 172 18.77 -4.34 4.10
CA GLU A 172 18.56 -5.36 3.07
C GLU A 172 17.87 -4.75 1.81
N LEU A 173 16.96 -3.78 1.99
CA LEU A 173 16.42 -3.01 0.88
C LEU A 173 17.52 -2.17 0.19
N ASP A 174 18.31 -1.43 0.94
CA ASP A 174 19.42 -0.62 0.42
C ASP A 174 20.44 -1.46 -0.34
N LYS A 175 20.85 -2.60 0.21
CA LYS A 175 21.78 -3.54 -0.47
C LYS A 175 21.19 -4.10 -1.76
N SER A 176 19.87 -4.28 -1.78
CA SER A 176 19.17 -4.81 -2.94
C SER A 176 19.01 -3.79 -4.05
N PHE A 177 19.06 -2.51 -3.71
CA PHE A 177 18.95 -1.37 -4.62
C PHE A 177 20.09 -0.36 -4.44
N PRO A 178 21.37 -0.75 -4.65
CA PRO A 178 22.54 0.01 -4.22
C PRO A 178 22.69 1.40 -4.83
N ASN A 179 21.95 1.71 -5.89
CA ASN A 179 22.00 3.02 -6.58
C ASN A 179 20.65 3.74 -6.59
N LEU A 180 19.71 3.27 -5.77
CA LEU A 180 18.37 3.86 -5.67
C LEU A 180 18.12 4.36 -4.26
N PRO A 181 17.50 5.51 -4.08
CA PRO A 181 17.03 5.91 -2.78
C PRO A 181 15.85 5.02 -2.34
N VAL A 182 15.87 4.62 -1.08
CA VAL A 182 14.77 3.93 -0.39
C VAL A 182 14.17 4.93 0.58
N TYR A 183 12.94 5.35 0.32
CA TYR A 183 12.20 6.29 1.16
C TYR A 183 11.27 5.50 2.07
N VAL A 184 11.35 5.73 3.38
CA VAL A 184 10.66 4.93 4.40
C VAL A 184 9.79 5.84 5.26
N ALA A 185 8.49 5.54 5.34
CA ALA A 185 7.59 6.07 6.38
C ALA A 185 7.62 5.14 7.60
N MET A 186 7.28 5.68 8.77
CA MET A 186 7.03 4.87 9.97
C MET A 186 5.58 4.37 9.95
N GLY A 187 5.36 3.10 10.30
CA GLY A 187 4.04 2.53 10.57
C GLY A 187 3.77 2.40 12.07
N ASN A 188 2.55 2.04 12.45
CA ASN A 188 2.15 2.00 13.87
C ASN A 188 2.90 0.96 14.69
N ASN A 189 3.43 -0.08 14.07
CA ASN A 189 4.24 -1.08 14.74
C ASN A 189 5.71 -0.64 14.91
N ASP A 190 6.20 0.32 14.11
CA ASP A 190 7.59 0.76 14.06
C ASP A 190 7.95 1.67 15.25
N SER A 191 7.95 1.13 16.44
CA SER A 191 8.09 1.87 17.69
C SER A 191 8.89 1.11 18.74
N ASP A 192 9.65 1.84 19.55
CA ASP A 192 10.42 1.33 20.67
C ASP A 192 9.62 1.21 21.98
N CYS A 193 8.33 1.48 21.96
CA CYS A 193 7.48 1.39 23.14
C CYS A 193 6.11 0.72 22.89
N GLY A 194 5.94 0.12 21.70
CA GLY A 194 4.79 -0.71 21.35
C GLY A 194 3.87 -0.08 20.31
N ASP A 195 2.93 -0.88 19.83
CA ASP A 195 2.00 -0.54 18.77
C ASP A 195 1.23 0.75 19.07
N TYR A 196 1.16 1.68 18.10
CA TYR A 196 0.59 3.03 18.20
C TYR A 196 1.19 3.93 19.30
N ARG A 197 2.35 3.59 19.84
CA ARG A 197 3.01 4.39 20.87
C ARG A 197 4.32 4.95 20.36
N LEU A 198 4.51 6.25 20.53
CA LEU A 198 5.72 6.92 20.08
C LEU A 198 5.85 8.28 20.78
N ASP A 199 7.06 8.65 21.18
CA ASP A 199 7.36 9.98 21.66
C ASP A 199 8.02 10.82 20.56
N ALA A 200 7.49 12.01 20.32
CA ALA A 200 8.16 12.99 19.47
C ALA A 200 9.50 13.42 20.11
N HIS A 201 10.46 13.83 19.28
CA HIS A 201 11.81 14.23 19.72
C HIS A 201 12.58 13.16 20.53
N SER A 202 12.22 11.88 20.38
CA SER A 202 12.85 10.78 21.08
C SER A 202 14.25 10.44 20.51
N ASP A 203 15.09 9.81 21.33
CA ASP A 203 16.36 9.24 20.85
C ASP A 203 16.12 8.16 19.80
N PHE A 204 15.05 7.39 19.93
CA PHE A 204 14.64 6.40 18.93
C PHE A 204 14.45 7.02 17.55
N LEU A 205 13.67 8.12 17.42
CA LEU A 205 13.50 8.82 16.16
C LEU A 205 14.82 9.38 15.62
N ARG A 206 15.68 9.88 16.51
CA ARG A 206 17.00 10.40 16.12
C ARG A 206 17.92 9.30 15.58
N VAL A 207 17.89 8.10 16.16
CA VAL A 207 18.70 6.95 15.71
C VAL A 207 18.13 6.40 14.41
N THR A 208 16.83 6.10 14.38
CA THR A 208 16.14 5.57 13.19
C THR A 208 16.25 6.53 12.01
N GLY A 209 16.18 7.86 12.24
CA GLY A 209 16.32 8.86 11.20
C GLY A 209 17.65 8.78 10.45
N LYS A 210 18.76 8.45 11.13
CA LYS A 210 20.07 8.26 10.49
C LYS A 210 20.08 7.05 9.57
N GLU A 211 19.40 5.97 9.98
CA GLU A 211 19.30 4.75 9.17
C GLU A 211 18.43 4.98 7.93
N VAL A 212 17.29 5.65 8.10
CA VAL A 212 16.37 5.98 6.99
C VAL A 212 17.04 6.91 5.97
N THR A 213 17.83 7.88 6.43
CA THR A 213 18.38 8.92 5.54
C THR A 213 19.79 8.63 5.02
N ARG A 214 20.41 7.51 5.44
CA ARG A 214 21.84 7.22 5.14
C ARG A 214 22.21 7.29 3.65
N ASN A 215 21.28 6.92 2.76
CA ASN A 215 21.49 6.91 1.31
C ASN A 215 20.89 8.14 0.59
N PHE A 216 20.42 9.15 1.35
CA PHE A 216 19.92 10.38 0.74
C PHE A 216 21.08 11.24 0.22
N PRO A 217 20.84 12.07 -0.79
CA PRO A 217 21.81 13.05 -1.25
C PRO A 217 22.36 13.89 -0.10
N ALA A 218 23.67 14.12 -0.08
CA ALA A 218 24.33 14.87 1.00
C ALA A 218 23.76 16.28 1.23
N SER A 219 23.15 16.90 0.19
CA SER A 219 22.50 18.20 0.28
C SER A 219 21.15 18.17 0.98
N GLU A 220 20.45 17.02 1.01
CA GLU A 220 19.10 16.88 1.58
C GLU A 220 19.11 16.19 2.94
N ARG A 221 20.10 15.32 3.18
CA ARG A 221 20.22 14.49 4.38
C ARG A 221 20.11 15.29 5.69
N PRO A 222 20.84 16.40 5.92
CA PRO A 222 20.77 17.10 7.21
C PRO A 222 19.37 17.60 7.55
N ALA A 223 18.65 18.15 6.59
CA ALA A 223 17.28 18.63 6.80
C ALA A 223 16.28 17.48 7.03
N ALA A 224 16.49 16.35 6.34
CA ALA A 224 15.67 15.17 6.53
C ALA A 224 15.93 14.52 7.91
N GLU A 225 17.18 14.42 8.36
CA GLU A 225 17.55 13.94 9.71
C GLU A 225 16.95 14.82 10.81
N GLU A 226 17.01 16.16 10.65
CA GLU A 226 16.46 17.11 11.61
C GLU A 226 14.94 16.94 11.77
N SER A 227 14.21 16.92 10.65
CA SER A 227 12.75 16.76 10.68
C SER A 227 12.32 15.35 11.10
N PHE A 228 13.09 14.32 10.74
CA PHE A 228 12.83 12.97 11.22
C PHE A 228 13.04 12.86 12.74
N ALA A 229 14.10 13.43 13.28
CA ALA A 229 14.35 13.45 14.72
C ALA A 229 13.27 14.23 15.50
N ALA A 230 12.64 15.22 14.87
CA ALA A 230 11.53 15.97 15.47
C ALA A 230 10.24 15.15 15.56
N GLY A 231 9.93 14.34 14.53
CA GLY A 231 8.65 13.64 14.49
C GLY A 231 8.55 12.52 13.45
N GLY A 232 9.63 12.01 12.90
CA GLY A 232 9.60 10.89 11.93
C GLY A 232 9.12 11.27 10.53
N TYR A 233 9.06 12.54 10.18
CA TYR A 233 8.65 13.05 8.88
C TYR A 233 9.78 13.80 8.17
N TYR A 234 9.74 13.86 6.85
CA TYR A 234 10.77 14.54 6.06
C TYR A 234 10.30 14.86 4.63
N SER A 235 11.12 15.62 3.91
CA SER A 235 10.92 15.97 2.52
C SER A 235 12.19 15.70 1.72
N VAL A 236 12.02 15.14 0.52
CA VAL A 236 13.10 14.89 -0.44
C VAL A 236 12.65 15.23 -1.86
N THR A 237 13.61 15.57 -2.73
CA THR A 237 13.37 15.69 -4.17
C THR A 237 13.38 14.31 -4.81
N LEU A 238 12.39 14.00 -5.65
CA LEU A 238 12.41 12.74 -6.40
C LEU A 238 13.55 12.73 -7.41
N PRO A 239 14.20 11.57 -7.62
CA PRO A 239 15.39 11.48 -8.48
C PRO A 239 15.04 11.64 -9.95
N ALA A 240 16.02 12.12 -10.73
CA ALA A 240 15.90 12.18 -12.18
C ALA A 240 15.53 10.80 -12.79
N PRO A 241 14.73 10.80 -13.85
CA PRO A 241 14.28 11.93 -14.65
C PRO A 241 12.95 12.56 -14.20
N ILE A 242 12.47 12.30 -12.97
CA ILE A 242 11.21 12.87 -12.47
C ILE A 242 11.46 14.36 -12.17
N GLU A 243 10.71 15.21 -12.87
CA GLU A 243 10.99 16.64 -12.88
C GLU A 243 10.20 17.40 -11.80
N ASN A 244 10.87 18.35 -11.14
CA ASN A 244 10.25 19.34 -10.25
C ASN A 244 9.24 18.76 -9.26
N THR A 245 9.58 17.61 -8.67
CA THR A 245 8.68 16.85 -7.79
C THR A 245 9.37 16.54 -6.46
N ARG A 246 8.66 16.76 -5.37
CA ARG A 246 9.10 16.38 -4.03
C ARG A 246 8.21 15.28 -3.46
N LEU A 247 8.80 14.42 -2.65
CA LEU A 247 8.10 13.47 -1.79
C LEU A 247 8.09 14.03 -0.36
N LEU A 248 6.91 14.18 0.19
CA LEU A 248 6.70 14.49 1.61
C LEU A 248 6.32 13.19 2.31
N VAL A 249 7.16 12.73 3.21
CA VAL A 249 6.92 11.55 4.03
C VAL A 249 6.42 11.97 5.39
N LEU A 250 5.31 11.36 5.82
CA LEU A 250 4.64 11.66 7.08
C LEU A 250 4.86 10.52 8.08
N ASN A 251 4.83 10.85 9.35
CA ASN A 251 4.62 9.91 10.43
C ASN A 251 3.23 10.15 11.01
N ASP A 252 2.24 9.53 10.41
CA ASP A 252 0.84 9.71 10.75
C ASP A 252 0.36 8.89 11.95
N ILE A 253 1.27 8.14 12.59
CA ILE A 253 1.02 7.50 13.88
C ILE A 253 0.50 8.53 14.89
N PHE A 254 1.12 9.71 14.95
CA PHE A 254 0.70 10.81 15.82
C PHE A 254 -0.73 11.31 15.55
N MET A 255 -1.24 11.06 14.36
CA MET A 255 -2.60 11.45 13.94
C MET A 255 -3.61 10.33 14.15
N SER A 256 -3.18 9.10 14.51
CA SER A 256 -4.06 7.96 14.67
C SER A 256 -5.05 8.15 15.83
N SER A 257 -6.25 7.59 15.67
CA SER A 257 -7.24 7.51 16.74
C SER A 257 -6.79 6.63 17.93
N ASN A 258 -5.78 5.78 17.72
CA ASN A 258 -5.22 4.87 18.74
C ASN A 258 -3.90 5.40 19.34
N TYR A 259 -3.40 6.53 18.87
CA TYR A 259 -2.09 7.04 19.29
C TYR A 259 -2.02 7.37 20.78
N ALA A 260 -0.90 7.01 21.39
CA ALA A 260 -0.47 7.47 22.70
C ALA A 260 1.06 7.63 22.75
N THR A 261 1.56 8.45 23.66
CA THR A 261 2.99 8.50 24.00
C THR A 261 3.45 7.17 24.59
N CYS A 262 4.75 6.95 24.71
CA CYS A 262 5.32 5.77 25.40
C CYS A 262 4.81 5.66 26.85
N ALA A 263 4.51 6.78 27.49
CA ALA A 263 3.88 6.81 28.82
C ALA A 263 2.36 6.52 28.82
N GLY A 264 1.77 6.20 27.66
CA GLY A 264 0.34 5.90 27.51
C GLY A 264 -0.58 7.13 27.63
N LYS A 265 -0.07 8.34 27.35
CA LYS A 265 -0.83 9.59 27.41
C LYS A 265 -1.07 10.14 25.99
N PRO A 266 -2.18 10.81 25.72
CA PRO A 266 -2.37 11.53 24.47
C PRO A 266 -1.39 12.72 24.37
N ASP A 267 -0.86 12.95 23.17
CA ASP A 267 -0.09 14.17 22.84
C ASP A 267 -0.52 14.70 21.46
N PRO A 268 -1.48 15.63 21.42
CA PRO A 268 -1.93 16.23 20.16
C PRO A 268 -0.89 17.17 19.54
N GLY A 269 0.12 17.61 20.30
CA GLY A 269 1.12 18.58 19.84
C GLY A 269 2.00 18.03 18.73
N ALA A 270 2.34 16.73 18.77
CA ALA A 270 3.14 16.09 17.74
C ALA A 270 2.41 16.10 16.38
N ALA A 271 1.12 15.72 16.37
CA ALA A 271 0.28 15.76 15.17
C ALA A 271 0.14 17.19 14.62
N GLU A 272 -0.09 18.16 15.50
CA GLU A 272 -0.27 19.55 15.10
C GLU A 272 1.00 20.15 14.51
N SER A 273 2.15 19.90 15.11
CA SER A 273 3.46 20.31 14.59
C SER A 273 3.72 19.79 13.19
N GLN A 274 3.40 18.52 12.95
CA GLN A 274 3.56 17.90 11.62
C GLN A 274 2.58 18.49 10.59
N LEU A 275 1.32 18.77 10.98
CA LEU A 275 0.36 19.41 10.08
C LEU A 275 0.76 20.83 9.71
N ILE A 276 1.35 21.59 10.63
CA ILE A 276 1.91 22.93 10.36
C ILE A 276 3.06 22.80 9.35
N TRP A 277 4.00 21.88 9.59
CA TRP A 277 5.09 21.61 8.67
C TRP A 277 4.57 21.20 7.29
N LEU A 278 3.61 20.28 7.21
CA LEU A 278 3.01 19.84 5.95
C LEU A 278 2.42 20.99 5.16
N ARG A 279 1.63 21.87 5.81
CA ARG A 279 1.06 23.08 5.18
C ARG A 279 2.15 24.01 4.64
N GLN A 280 3.24 24.20 5.37
CA GLN A 280 4.37 25.02 4.92
C GLN A 280 5.01 24.43 3.66
N GLN A 281 5.28 23.11 3.65
CA GLN A 281 5.85 22.43 2.48
C GLN A 281 4.94 22.50 1.25
N LEU A 282 3.64 22.33 1.44
CA LEU A 282 2.65 22.41 0.35
C LEU A 282 2.49 23.85 -0.18
N ALA A 283 2.48 24.85 0.70
CA ALA A 283 2.43 26.26 0.31
C ALA A 283 3.68 26.69 -0.47
N GLU A 284 4.86 26.23 -0.03
CA GLU A 284 6.13 26.46 -0.73
C GLU A 284 6.12 25.79 -2.12
N ALA A 285 5.66 24.54 -2.20
CA ALA A 285 5.54 23.82 -3.46
C ALA A 285 4.59 24.53 -4.43
N ARG A 286 3.46 25.05 -3.95
CA ARG A 286 2.51 25.82 -4.76
C ARG A 286 3.15 27.11 -5.29
N ALA A 287 3.88 27.85 -4.45
CA ALA A 287 4.58 29.06 -4.85
C ALA A 287 5.66 28.78 -5.91
N ASN A 288 6.37 27.67 -5.80
CA ASN A 288 7.44 27.24 -6.71
C ASN A 288 6.94 26.39 -7.90
N LYS A 289 5.62 26.18 -8.03
CA LYS A 289 5.00 25.34 -9.05
C LYS A 289 5.57 23.91 -9.09
N GLN A 290 5.93 23.39 -7.92
CA GLN A 290 6.40 22.01 -7.76
C GLN A 290 5.20 21.06 -7.66
N LYS A 291 5.43 19.79 -7.98
CA LYS A 291 4.50 18.70 -7.74
C LYS A 291 4.89 17.97 -6.47
N ILE A 292 3.89 17.45 -5.79
CA ILE A 292 4.08 16.76 -4.53
C ILE A 292 3.50 15.35 -4.62
N TRP A 293 4.29 14.39 -4.16
CA TRP A 293 3.80 13.11 -3.65
C TRP A 293 3.80 13.16 -2.13
N VAL A 294 2.75 12.63 -1.52
CA VAL A 294 2.67 12.46 -0.07
C VAL A 294 2.66 10.97 0.23
N MET A 295 3.47 10.53 1.17
CA MET A 295 3.49 9.16 1.66
C MET A 295 3.33 9.15 3.18
N GLY A 296 2.36 8.41 3.67
CA GLY A 296 2.17 8.07 5.07
C GLY A 296 1.94 6.56 5.20
N HIS A 297 1.46 6.13 6.35
CA HIS A 297 1.12 4.74 6.61
C HIS A 297 -0.39 4.57 6.80
N ILE A 298 -0.98 5.30 7.75
CA ILE A 298 -2.38 5.16 8.15
C ILE A 298 -3.26 6.06 7.25
N PRO A 299 -4.19 5.48 6.46
CA PRO A 299 -4.98 6.26 5.52
C PRO A 299 -6.00 7.15 6.24
N PRO A 300 -6.30 8.34 5.72
CA PRO A 300 -7.42 9.14 6.23
C PRO A 300 -8.76 8.49 5.88
N GLY A 301 -9.77 8.71 6.74
CA GLY A 301 -11.15 8.29 6.52
C GLY A 301 -11.62 7.17 7.43
N VAL A 302 -12.69 6.49 6.99
CA VAL A 302 -13.40 5.48 7.78
C VAL A 302 -12.67 4.14 7.73
N ASP A 303 -12.49 3.52 8.90
CA ASP A 303 -12.15 2.11 9.07
C ASP A 303 -13.45 1.29 9.06
N LEU A 304 -13.82 0.83 7.87
CA LEU A 304 -15.05 0.06 7.71
C LEU A 304 -14.96 -1.30 8.41
N TYR A 305 -13.77 -1.94 8.40
CA TYR A 305 -13.59 -3.24 9.03
C TYR A 305 -13.83 -3.14 10.55
N SER A 306 -13.19 -2.18 11.22
CA SER A 306 -13.43 -1.95 12.66
C SER A 306 -14.84 -1.48 12.95
N THR A 307 -15.45 -0.67 12.08
CA THR A 307 -16.85 -0.24 12.19
C THR A 307 -17.80 -1.46 12.18
N ALA A 308 -17.63 -2.34 11.22
CA ALA A 308 -18.44 -3.54 11.07
C ALA A 308 -18.17 -4.58 12.17
N SER A 309 -16.91 -4.87 12.49
CA SER A 309 -16.53 -5.86 13.50
C SER A 309 -16.97 -5.47 14.91
N ARG A 310 -17.04 -4.17 15.21
CA ARG A 310 -17.58 -3.63 16.47
C ARG A 310 -19.10 -3.42 16.42
N MET A 311 -19.77 -3.80 15.33
CA MET A 311 -21.22 -3.64 15.12
C MET A 311 -21.70 -2.21 15.42
N VAL A 312 -20.97 -1.21 14.91
CA VAL A 312 -21.32 0.20 15.14
C VAL A 312 -22.56 0.53 14.33
N ASP A 313 -23.64 0.92 14.99
CA ASP A 313 -24.89 1.35 14.35
C ASP A 313 -24.75 2.79 13.83
N VAL A 314 -24.15 2.93 12.64
CA VAL A 314 -23.92 4.25 12.01
C VAL A 314 -25.24 4.89 11.61
N CYS A 315 -26.21 4.09 11.12
CA CYS A 315 -27.50 4.61 10.68
C CYS A 315 -28.40 4.99 11.89
N GLY A 316 -28.19 4.37 13.06
CA GLY A 316 -28.78 4.78 14.32
C GLY A 316 -28.11 5.99 14.98
N GLY A 317 -27.17 6.65 14.29
CA GLY A 317 -26.58 7.92 14.73
C GLY A 317 -25.22 7.80 15.42
N ARG A 318 -24.64 6.58 15.57
CA ARG A 318 -23.28 6.41 16.12
C ARG A 318 -22.21 6.78 15.07
N SER A 319 -21.09 7.34 15.51
CA SER A 319 -19.99 7.62 14.62
C SER A 319 -19.30 6.32 14.18
N PRO A 320 -18.92 6.17 12.89
CA PRO A 320 -18.08 5.07 12.46
C PRO A 320 -16.71 5.14 13.12
N VAL A 321 -15.96 4.04 13.10
CA VAL A 321 -14.55 4.05 13.50
C VAL A 321 -13.74 4.77 12.44
N MET A 322 -12.91 5.72 12.87
CA MET A 322 -12.02 6.47 11.98
C MET A 322 -10.59 5.98 12.18
N PHE A 323 -9.80 5.93 11.11
CA PHE A 323 -8.37 5.62 11.21
C PHE A 323 -7.62 6.72 11.98
N LEU A 324 -7.87 7.97 11.64
CA LEU A 324 -7.25 9.14 12.26
C LEU A 324 -8.19 9.82 13.26
N ALA A 325 -7.62 10.48 14.26
CA ALA A 325 -8.35 11.18 15.30
C ALA A 325 -9.10 12.43 14.80
N SER A 326 -8.74 12.93 13.61
CA SER A 326 -9.41 14.07 12.96
C SER A 326 -9.24 14.00 11.43
N GLU A 327 -10.07 14.74 10.74
CA GLU A 327 -10.06 14.88 9.28
C GLU A 327 -8.96 15.82 8.75
N LYS A 328 -8.22 16.51 9.64
CA LYS A 328 -7.28 17.60 9.29
C LYS A 328 -6.26 17.21 8.20
N LEU A 329 -5.75 15.95 8.20
CA LEU A 329 -4.83 15.50 7.16
C LEU A 329 -5.52 15.45 5.79
N ALA A 330 -6.71 14.87 5.73
CA ALA A 330 -7.49 14.78 4.49
C ALA A 330 -7.84 16.17 3.95
N ASP A 331 -8.25 17.10 4.85
CA ASP A 331 -8.60 18.47 4.49
C ASP A 331 -7.39 19.21 3.92
N VAL A 332 -6.21 19.08 4.55
CA VAL A 332 -4.97 19.70 4.06
C VAL A 332 -4.61 19.15 2.67
N LEU A 333 -4.65 17.83 2.47
CA LEU A 333 -4.34 17.25 1.18
C LEU A 333 -5.33 17.68 0.10
N ALA A 334 -6.63 17.72 0.42
CA ALA A 334 -7.67 18.17 -0.50
C ALA A 334 -7.55 19.67 -0.85
N GLU A 335 -7.21 20.53 0.10
CA GLU A 335 -6.95 21.97 -0.11
C GLU A 335 -5.81 22.23 -1.09
N TYR A 336 -4.81 21.35 -1.09
CA TYR A 336 -3.63 21.47 -1.94
C TYR A 336 -3.64 20.50 -3.14
N GLY A 337 -4.81 20.04 -3.58
CA GLY A 337 -4.95 19.13 -4.73
C GLY A 337 -4.46 19.69 -6.07
N ASP A 338 -4.15 20.99 -6.15
CA ASP A 338 -3.48 21.61 -7.31
C ASP A 338 -1.98 21.29 -7.40
N VAL A 339 -1.35 20.92 -6.29
CA VAL A 339 0.07 20.53 -6.22
C VAL A 339 0.27 19.08 -5.80
N VAL A 340 -0.64 18.49 -5.03
CA VAL A 340 -0.58 17.06 -4.64
C VAL A 340 -1.03 16.20 -5.83
N GLU A 341 -0.08 15.53 -6.47
CA GLU A 341 -0.34 14.67 -7.61
C GLU A 341 -0.77 13.26 -7.20
N LEU A 342 -0.19 12.73 -6.11
CA LEU A 342 -0.49 11.42 -5.57
C LEU A 342 -0.31 11.41 -4.04
N ALA A 343 -1.20 10.72 -3.34
CA ALA A 343 -1.00 10.33 -1.95
C ALA A 343 -0.92 8.80 -1.84
N ILE A 344 0.02 8.29 -1.04
CA ILE A 344 0.29 6.87 -0.83
C ILE A 344 0.12 6.57 0.66
N PHE A 345 -0.67 5.54 0.96
CA PHE A 345 -0.84 4.99 2.30
C PHE A 345 -0.85 3.47 2.26
N ALA A 346 -1.06 2.83 3.41
CA ALA A 346 -1.03 1.38 3.57
C ALA A 346 -1.91 0.91 4.74
N HIS A 347 -1.37 0.18 5.73
CA HIS A 347 -2.00 -0.16 7.01
C HIS A 347 -3.16 -1.16 6.94
N THR A 348 -3.99 -1.10 5.92
CA THR A 348 -5.11 -2.05 5.75
C THR A 348 -4.66 -3.40 5.24
N HIS A 349 -3.42 -3.50 4.75
CA HIS A 349 -2.82 -4.63 4.03
C HIS A 349 -3.47 -4.93 2.67
N MET A 350 -4.51 -4.17 2.31
CA MET A 350 -5.31 -4.42 1.11
C MET A 350 -4.93 -3.47 -0.03
N ASP A 351 -5.23 -3.90 -1.24
CA ASP A 351 -5.07 -3.07 -2.42
C ASP A 351 -6.29 -2.16 -2.60
N GLU A 352 -6.13 -0.88 -2.23
CA GLU A 352 -7.24 0.05 -2.23
C GLU A 352 -6.93 1.34 -3.00
N LEU A 353 -7.99 2.06 -3.34
CA LEU A 353 -7.93 3.44 -3.80
C LEU A 353 -8.90 4.30 -2.99
N ARG A 354 -8.58 5.57 -2.85
CA ARG A 354 -9.49 6.59 -2.29
C ARG A 354 -9.36 7.88 -3.08
N LEU A 355 -10.31 8.80 -2.88
CA LEU A 355 -10.30 10.10 -3.52
C LEU A 355 -10.66 11.17 -2.50
N LEU A 356 -9.71 12.05 -2.18
CA LEU A 356 -9.96 13.18 -1.31
C LEU A 356 -10.50 14.34 -2.15
N LYS A 357 -11.74 14.73 -1.86
CA LYS A 357 -12.44 15.79 -2.58
C LYS A 357 -12.32 17.10 -1.81
N PRO A 358 -11.88 18.20 -2.44
CA PRO A 358 -11.91 19.51 -1.81
C PRO A 358 -13.35 20.01 -1.62
N GLU A 359 -13.56 20.89 -0.66
CA GLU A 359 -14.86 21.56 -0.46
C GLU A 359 -15.26 22.41 -1.66
N THR A 360 -14.29 22.91 -2.42
CA THR A 360 -14.52 23.76 -3.58
C THR A 360 -14.17 23.04 -4.87
N THR A 361 -14.92 23.30 -5.93
CA THR A 361 -14.63 22.73 -7.27
C THR A 361 -13.45 23.39 -7.98
N ALA A 362 -12.86 24.44 -7.41
CA ALA A 362 -11.75 25.17 -7.98
C ALA A 362 -10.42 24.39 -7.89
N VAL A 363 -10.33 23.41 -7.00
CA VAL A 363 -9.15 22.57 -6.79
C VAL A 363 -9.48 21.14 -7.20
N LYS A 364 -8.55 20.44 -7.86
CA LYS A 364 -8.76 19.04 -8.23
C LYS A 364 -8.70 18.13 -6.99
N SER A 365 -9.42 17.03 -7.02
CA SER A 365 -9.33 15.99 -5.99
C SER A 365 -7.97 15.32 -6.00
N VAL A 366 -7.55 14.75 -4.86
CA VAL A 366 -6.31 13.99 -4.74
C VAL A 366 -6.62 12.50 -4.82
N ALA A 367 -5.96 11.82 -5.75
CA ALA A 367 -6.00 10.36 -5.81
C ALA A 367 -5.12 9.77 -4.71
N VAL A 368 -5.63 8.77 -4.01
CA VAL A 368 -4.94 8.05 -2.94
C VAL A 368 -4.81 6.59 -3.34
N LYS A 369 -3.61 6.05 -3.28
CA LYS A 369 -3.31 4.63 -3.45
C LYS A 369 -2.92 4.03 -2.11
N LEU A 370 -3.61 2.99 -1.67
CA LEU A 370 -3.18 2.15 -0.56
C LEU A 370 -2.40 0.96 -1.13
N ILE A 371 -1.22 0.74 -0.58
CA ILE A 371 -0.30 -0.30 -1.05
C ILE A 371 -0.60 -1.59 -0.29
N PRO A 372 -0.83 -2.71 -1.00
CA PRO A 372 -1.03 -4.00 -0.36
C PRO A 372 0.26 -4.51 0.29
N SER A 373 0.12 -5.34 1.33
CA SER A 373 1.20 -5.78 2.20
C SER A 373 2.06 -6.91 1.62
N ILE A 374 3.28 -7.02 2.15
CA ILE A 374 4.09 -8.23 2.06
C ILE A 374 3.65 -9.23 3.15
N SER A 375 3.33 -8.77 4.36
CA SER A 375 2.83 -9.66 5.41
C SER A 375 1.51 -10.32 5.00
N PRO A 376 1.40 -11.65 5.14
CA PRO A 376 0.19 -12.40 4.82
C PRO A 376 -0.78 -12.52 6.02
N ILE A 377 -0.59 -11.75 7.08
CA ILE A 377 -1.26 -11.93 8.38
C ILE A 377 -2.79 -11.89 8.29
N HIS A 378 -3.33 -11.17 7.31
CA HIS A 378 -4.79 -11.11 7.07
C HIS A 378 -5.29 -12.12 6.05
N GLY A 379 -4.46 -13.09 5.66
CA GLY A 379 -4.78 -14.13 4.69
C GLY A 379 -4.53 -13.75 3.23
N ASN A 380 -4.18 -12.50 2.96
CA ASN A 380 -3.79 -12.02 1.64
C ASN A 380 -2.49 -12.69 1.15
N HIS A 381 -2.26 -12.67 -0.16
CA HIS A 381 -0.97 -13.08 -0.70
C HIS A 381 0.04 -11.93 -0.57
N PRO A 382 1.30 -12.25 -0.19
CA PRO A 382 2.38 -11.28 -0.19
C PRO A 382 2.51 -10.61 -1.54
N SER A 383 2.65 -9.29 -1.57
CA SER A 383 2.63 -8.56 -2.83
C SER A 383 3.54 -7.34 -2.85
N ILE A 384 3.93 -6.94 -4.08
CA ILE A 384 4.68 -5.74 -4.38
C ILE A 384 3.99 -4.99 -5.52
N THR A 385 4.09 -3.68 -5.55
CA THR A 385 3.51 -2.84 -6.60
C THR A 385 4.60 -2.14 -7.40
N VAL A 386 4.63 -2.37 -8.71
CA VAL A 386 5.52 -1.66 -9.64
C VAL A 386 4.70 -0.63 -10.41
N ALA A 387 4.93 0.64 -10.10
CA ALA A 387 4.22 1.76 -10.68
C ALA A 387 4.98 2.38 -11.85
N GLN A 388 4.28 2.89 -12.85
CA GLN A 388 4.80 3.59 -14.02
C GLN A 388 4.44 5.07 -13.92
N ILE A 389 5.44 5.93 -13.89
CA ILE A 389 5.29 7.37 -13.68
C ILE A 389 5.66 8.13 -14.96
N ASP A 390 4.84 9.10 -15.33
CA ASP A 390 5.22 10.11 -16.33
C ASP A 390 6.24 11.07 -15.69
N PRO A 391 7.51 11.08 -16.11
CA PRO A 391 8.55 11.86 -15.44
C PRO A 391 8.33 13.38 -15.53
N SER A 392 7.60 13.86 -16.53
CA SER A 392 7.35 15.29 -16.72
C SER A 392 6.20 15.82 -15.86
N THR A 393 5.23 14.96 -15.52
CA THR A 393 4.05 15.33 -14.75
C THR A 393 4.02 14.75 -13.36
N ALA A 394 4.91 13.79 -13.06
CA ALA A 394 4.89 12.95 -11.87
C ALA A 394 3.56 12.18 -11.65
N ALA A 395 2.72 12.10 -12.68
CA ALA A 395 1.48 11.36 -12.62
C ALA A 395 1.74 9.86 -12.64
N LEU A 396 1.01 9.12 -11.82
CA LEU A 396 0.97 7.66 -11.87
C LEU A 396 0.17 7.23 -13.10
N VAL A 397 0.89 6.75 -14.12
CA VAL A 397 0.29 6.37 -15.42
C VAL A 397 -0.34 5.00 -15.32
N ASP A 398 0.32 4.06 -14.65
CA ASP A 398 -0.17 2.69 -14.47
C ASP A 398 0.56 2.02 -13.31
N TYR A 399 0.03 0.92 -12.84
CA TYR A 399 0.75 0.06 -11.91
C TYR A 399 0.37 -1.40 -12.08
N LYS A 400 1.30 -2.26 -11.71
CA LYS A 400 1.14 -3.70 -11.67
C LYS A 400 1.37 -4.20 -10.26
N VAL A 401 0.51 -5.09 -9.82
CA VAL A 401 0.70 -5.83 -8.57
C VAL A 401 1.23 -7.21 -8.90
N PHE A 402 2.32 -7.59 -8.25
CA PHE A 402 2.91 -8.94 -8.33
C PHE A 402 2.70 -9.63 -7.01
N ALA A 403 2.16 -10.84 -7.05
CA ALA A 403 1.82 -11.62 -5.88
C ALA A 403 2.67 -12.90 -5.80
N ALA A 404 2.97 -13.31 -4.58
CA ALA A 404 3.60 -14.59 -4.30
C ALA A 404 2.59 -15.74 -4.43
N SER A 405 3.05 -16.90 -4.91
CA SER A 405 2.23 -18.11 -5.05
C SER A 405 1.88 -18.78 -3.71
N ASN A 406 2.54 -18.37 -2.62
CA ASN A 406 2.26 -18.85 -1.27
C ASN A 406 2.64 -17.80 -0.22
N GLN A 407 2.19 -18.02 1.02
CA GLN A 407 2.38 -17.10 2.15
C GLN A 407 3.67 -17.35 2.95
N THR A 408 4.45 -18.39 2.61
CA THR A 408 5.64 -18.77 3.37
C THR A 408 6.94 -18.23 2.76
N GLY A 409 6.92 -17.92 1.47
CA GLY A 409 8.11 -17.56 0.69
C GLY A 409 8.98 -18.74 0.27
N VAL A 410 8.79 -19.94 0.84
CA VAL A 410 9.54 -21.14 0.46
C VAL A 410 9.08 -21.57 -0.92
N ASP A 411 10.02 -21.66 -1.86
CA ASP A 411 9.77 -22.00 -3.27
C ASP A 411 8.68 -21.14 -3.92
N ALA A 412 8.45 -19.93 -3.39
CA ALA A 412 7.45 -19.03 -3.92
C ALA A 412 7.87 -18.48 -5.30
N THR A 413 6.94 -18.52 -6.23
CA THR A 413 7.03 -17.80 -7.49
C THR A 413 6.22 -16.51 -7.39
N TRP A 414 6.69 -15.46 -8.05
CA TRP A 414 6.03 -14.17 -8.09
C TRP A 414 5.55 -13.89 -9.50
N SER A 415 4.27 -13.58 -9.65
CA SER A 415 3.65 -13.33 -10.95
C SER A 415 2.75 -12.10 -10.90
N GLU A 416 2.53 -11.48 -12.05
CA GLU A 416 1.58 -10.39 -12.18
C GLU A 416 0.18 -10.88 -11.79
N GLU A 417 -0.38 -10.30 -10.75
CA GLU A 417 -1.77 -10.50 -10.34
C GLU A 417 -2.69 -9.70 -11.25
N TYR A 418 -2.41 -8.41 -11.41
CA TYR A 418 -3.14 -7.56 -12.31
C TYR A 418 -2.36 -6.29 -12.69
N ASP A 419 -2.86 -5.64 -13.73
CA ASP A 419 -2.44 -4.36 -14.28
C ASP A 419 -3.64 -3.41 -14.21
N PHE A 420 -3.47 -2.23 -13.59
CA PHE A 420 -4.58 -1.31 -13.32
C PHE A 420 -5.27 -0.83 -14.61
N ALA A 421 -4.50 -0.32 -15.56
CA ALA A 421 -5.03 0.24 -16.79
C ALA A 421 -5.85 -0.78 -17.57
N ARG A 422 -5.37 -2.03 -17.65
CA ARG A 422 -6.03 -3.12 -18.33
C ARG A 422 -7.29 -3.61 -17.57
N SER A 423 -7.17 -3.80 -16.25
CA SER A 423 -8.28 -4.35 -15.45
C SER A 423 -9.45 -3.41 -15.33
N PHE A 424 -9.22 -2.10 -15.34
CA PHE A 424 -10.25 -1.09 -15.16
C PHE A 424 -10.51 -0.25 -16.42
N HIS A 425 -9.86 -0.58 -17.56
CA HIS A 425 -9.97 0.16 -18.81
C HIS A 425 -9.72 1.68 -18.66
N GLN A 426 -8.72 2.03 -17.83
CA GLN A 426 -8.33 3.40 -17.55
C GLN A 426 -7.08 3.79 -18.33
N THR A 427 -6.89 5.09 -18.55
CA THR A 427 -5.69 5.64 -19.22
C THR A 427 -4.61 6.09 -18.23
N GLY A 428 -4.79 5.82 -16.94
CA GLY A 428 -3.88 6.14 -15.85
C GLY A 428 -4.58 6.20 -14.51
N PHE A 429 -3.80 6.18 -13.42
CA PHE A 429 -4.29 6.35 -12.06
C PHE A 429 -4.24 7.84 -11.68
N THR A 430 -5.29 8.56 -11.99
CA THR A 430 -5.43 10.00 -11.72
C THR A 430 -6.69 10.27 -10.89
N SER A 431 -6.81 11.47 -10.33
CA SER A 431 -8.03 11.87 -9.64
C SER A 431 -9.29 11.76 -10.52
N SER A 432 -9.14 12.02 -11.83
CA SER A 432 -10.26 11.88 -12.79
C SER A 432 -10.64 10.43 -13.01
N SER A 433 -9.68 9.53 -13.26
CA SER A 433 -9.95 8.10 -13.47
C SER A 433 -10.46 7.43 -12.18
N ALA A 434 -9.89 7.77 -11.03
CA ALA A 434 -10.39 7.30 -9.73
C ALA A 434 -11.86 7.76 -9.51
N SER A 435 -12.18 9.02 -9.81
CA SER A 435 -13.55 9.54 -9.69
C SER A 435 -14.52 8.80 -10.58
N GLN A 436 -14.14 8.53 -11.84
CA GLN A 436 -14.99 7.78 -12.79
C GLN A 436 -15.22 6.34 -12.32
N LEU A 437 -14.15 5.68 -11.85
CA LEU A 437 -14.22 4.32 -11.36
C LEU A 437 -15.12 4.21 -10.13
N ILE A 438 -14.94 5.10 -9.14
CA ILE A 438 -15.77 5.14 -7.92
C ILE A 438 -17.22 5.45 -8.26
N ALA A 439 -17.50 6.36 -9.22
CA ALA A 439 -18.85 6.61 -9.68
C ALA A 439 -19.50 5.37 -10.32
N GLY A 440 -18.71 4.58 -11.07
CA GLY A 440 -19.13 3.29 -11.59
C GLY A 440 -19.47 2.28 -10.49
N PHE A 441 -18.68 2.21 -9.45
CA PHE A 441 -18.94 1.36 -8.28
C PHE A 441 -20.21 1.78 -7.54
N ALA A 442 -20.40 3.08 -7.32
CA ALA A 442 -21.60 3.61 -6.67
C ALA A 442 -22.90 3.33 -7.48
N ALA A 443 -22.79 3.29 -8.80
CA ALA A 443 -23.91 2.92 -9.68
C ALA A 443 -24.18 1.40 -9.72
N ASP A 444 -23.33 0.59 -9.10
CA ASP A 444 -23.38 -0.88 -9.09
C ASP A 444 -23.40 -1.46 -7.66
N PRO A 445 -24.45 -1.19 -6.86
CA PRO A 445 -24.51 -1.66 -5.47
C PRO A 445 -24.51 -3.18 -5.32
N GLY A 446 -24.81 -3.91 -6.40
CA GLY A 446 -24.78 -5.39 -6.44
C GLY A 446 -23.43 -5.97 -6.84
N ALA A 447 -22.41 -5.15 -7.11
CA ALA A 447 -21.09 -5.57 -7.58
C ALA A 447 -21.17 -6.53 -8.80
N ARG A 448 -21.97 -6.20 -9.80
CA ARG A 448 -22.25 -7.06 -10.97
C ARG A 448 -21.39 -6.70 -12.18
N THR A 449 -20.91 -5.47 -12.27
CA THR A 449 -20.05 -5.03 -13.36
C THR A 449 -18.68 -5.70 -13.28
N GLN A 450 -18.02 -5.83 -14.43
CA GLN A 450 -16.67 -6.36 -14.48
C GLN A 450 -15.71 -5.53 -13.62
N ALA A 451 -15.82 -4.21 -13.63
CA ALA A 451 -14.97 -3.32 -12.84
C ALA A 451 -15.13 -3.58 -11.32
N SER A 452 -16.38 -3.67 -10.82
CA SER A 452 -16.64 -3.99 -9.41
C SER A 452 -16.10 -5.38 -9.02
N GLN A 453 -16.33 -6.38 -9.89
CA GLN A 453 -15.83 -7.74 -9.66
C GLN A 453 -14.31 -7.81 -9.67
N SER A 454 -13.66 -7.12 -10.61
CA SER A 454 -12.19 -7.03 -10.65
C SER A 454 -11.64 -6.34 -9.40
N TYR A 455 -12.27 -5.26 -8.94
CA TYR A 455 -11.85 -4.57 -7.72
C TYR A 455 -11.94 -5.48 -6.48
N ILE A 456 -13.08 -6.16 -6.30
CA ILE A 456 -13.29 -7.11 -5.21
C ILE A 456 -12.30 -8.29 -5.30
N GLY A 457 -12.00 -8.76 -6.51
CA GLY A 457 -11.06 -9.84 -6.76
C GLY A 457 -9.62 -9.47 -6.39
N ASN A 458 -9.22 -8.23 -6.66
CA ASN A 458 -7.84 -7.76 -6.44
C ASN A 458 -7.61 -7.18 -5.03
N PHE A 459 -8.69 -6.86 -4.29
CA PHE A 459 -8.63 -6.17 -3.00
C PHE A 459 -7.73 -6.87 -1.97
N SER A 460 -7.90 -8.19 -1.79
CA SER A 460 -7.12 -8.97 -0.83
C SER A 460 -5.90 -9.65 -1.45
N VAL A 461 -5.51 -9.30 -2.64
CA VAL A 461 -4.48 -9.93 -3.48
C VAL A 461 -4.50 -11.47 -3.38
N GLY A 462 -4.68 -12.16 -4.49
CA GLY A 462 -4.69 -13.61 -4.57
C GLY A 462 -6.04 -14.29 -4.35
N TYR A 463 -7.05 -13.59 -3.81
CA TYR A 463 -8.42 -14.13 -3.72
C TYR A 463 -9.48 -13.03 -3.56
N ALA A 464 -10.71 -13.34 -4.01
CA ALA A 464 -11.84 -12.44 -3.84
C ALA A 464 -12.32 -12.41 -2.38
N SER A 465 -12.49 -11.22 -1.81
CA SER A 465 -12.97 -11.03 -0.44
C SER A 465 -14.51 -11.17 -0.36
N PRO A 466 -15.06 -12.25 0.26
CA PRO A 466 -16.51 -12.36 0.44
C PRO A 466 -17.08 -11.27 1.35
N LEU A 467 -16.31 -10.82 2.34
CA LEU A 467 -16.72 -9.77 3.27
C LEU A 467 -16.86 -8.44 2.58
N LEU A 468 -15.89 -8.08 1.71
CA LEU A 468 -15.98 -6.87 0.91
C LEU A 468 -17.21 -6.88 0.01
N ARG A 469 -17.54 -8.04 -0.59
CA ARG A 469 -18.73 -8.18 -1.44
C ARG A 469 -20.03 -7.94 -0.67
N LEU A 470 -20.10 -8.40 0.57
CA LEU A 470 -21.28 -8.19 1.44
C LEU A 470 -21.42 -6.73 1.86
N ALA A 471 -20.32 -6.04 2.12
CA ALA A 471 -20.30 -4.65 2.56
C ALA A 471 -20.02 -3.68 1.39
N TRP A 472 -20.24 -4.11 0.14
CA TRP A 472 -19.83 -3.35 -1.03
C TRP A 472 -20.41 -1.92 -1.09
N PRO A 473 -21.71 -1.68 -0.86
CA PRO A 473 -22.26 -0.32 -0.89
C PRO A 473 -21.63 0.60 0.16
N GLU A 474 -21.47 0.11 1.39
CA GLU A 474 -20.85 0.84 2.49
C GLU A 474 -19.36 1.07 2.22
N TYR A 475 -18.66 0.07 1.69
CA TYR A 475 -17.27 0.20 1.29
C TYR A 475 -17.06 1.27 0.23
N VAL A 476 -17.89 1.28 -0.82
CA VAL A 476 -17.83 2.32 -1.87
C VAL A 476 -18.03 3.72 -1.30
N CYS A 477 -18.85 3.85 -0.26
CA CYS A 477 -18.99 5.13 0.45
C CYS A 477 -17.67 5.58 1.10
N THR A 478 -16.82 4.68 1.59
CA THR A 478 -15.53 5.06 2.19
C THR A 478 -14.53 5.64 1.19
N LEU A 479 -14.67 5.32 -0.10
CA LEU A 479 -13.71 5.72 -1.13
C LEU A 479 -13.65 7.23 -1.38
N THR A 480 -14.73 7.96 -1.05
CA THR A 480 -14.80 9.41 -1.25
C THR A 480 -15.30 10.19 -0.05
N ASN A 481 -15.81 9.52 0.98
CA ASN A 481 -16.38 10.17 2.15
C ASN A 481 -15.48 9.89 3.37
N TYR A 482 -14.54 10.80 3.60
CA TYR A 482 -13.51 10.66 4.63
C TYR A 482 -13.89 11.27 5.99
N THR A 483 -15.09 11.88 6.11
CA THR A 483 -15.63 12.34 7.39
C THR A 483 -16.73 11.41 7.88
N ALA A 484 -16.96 11.36 9.18
CA ALA A 484 -18.02 10.54 9.77
C ALA A 484 -19.42 10.94 9.27
N GLU A 485 -19.64 12.25 9.05
CA GLU A 485 -20.92 12.78 8.57
C GLU A 485 -21.17 12.44 7.10
N SER A 486 -20.18 12.69 6.22
CA SER A 486 -20.32 12.38 4.79
C SER A 486 -20.47 10.88 4.54
N PHE A 487 -19.73 10.05 5.30
CA PHE A 487 -19.89 8.60 5.24
C PHE A 487 -21.31 8.16 5.65
N ARG A 488 -21.84 8.67 6.78
CA ARG A 488 -23.19 8.36 7.22
C ARG A 488 -24.24 8.77 6.17
N SER A 489 -24.10 9.95 5.59
CA SER A 489 -25.01 10.45 4.56
C SER A 489 -25.03 9.55 3.29
N CYS A 490 -23.89 8.93 2.96
CA CYS A 490 -23.76 8.00 1.85
C CYS A 490 -24.28 6.60 2.20
N ALA A 491 -23.85 6.05 3.34
CA ALA A 491 -24.13 4.66 3.72
C ALA A 491 -25.56 4.45 4.25
N CYS A 492 -26.20 5.52 4.73
CA CYS A 492 -27.56 5.47 5.31
C CYS A 492 -28.49 6.37 4.49
N PRO A 493 -28.96 5.93 3.33
CA PRO A 493 -29.91 6.70 2.55
C PRO A 493 -31.15 6.95 3.40
N SER A 494 -31.59 8.21 3.48
CA SER A 494 -32.85 8.58 4.09
C SER A 494 -33.93 7.69 3.47
N GLY A 495 -34.68 6.96 4.29
CA GLY A 495 -35.79 6.15 3.81
C GLY A 495 -36.76 7.00 2.96
N PRO A 496 -37.58 6.35 2.13
CA PRO A 496 -38.48 7.01 1.22
C PRO A 496 -39.47 7.94 1.89
#